data_022475bf921b2dea078466a664734a24
#
_entry.id   022475bf921b2dea078466a664734a24
#
_cell.length_a   1.000
_cell.length_b   1.000
_cell.length_c   1.000
_cell.angle_alpha   90.00
_cell.angle_beta   90.00
_cell.angle_gamma   90.00
#
_symmetry.space_group_name_H-M   'P 1'
#
loop_
_entity.id
_entity.type
_entity.pdbx_description
1 polymer ?
#
loop_
_entity_poly.entity_id
_entity_poly.type
_entity_poly.pdbx_seq_one_letter_code
_entity_poly.pdbx_strand_id
1 'polypeptide(L)'
;VQALPALLVKIGAQIFAGYQSLVETSGSIDFNDMVRLAVALLEDAEDVCERLAKRWPVVLEDEAQDSVPLQEELLGRLTATTRNWIRVGDPNQSITSTFTSADPQLLRSFLDRDDVQAVDMSISGRSSRTILNLANDLVRWTCDAYPLQAIRSRAFRDQSMMPTEEGDPQTNPVDGDGPCVLFRRFEHRHEELLDASTRAARFSTSHPDATVAILVPTNKMGFDVADALRHLGVVFDERLQSSRNARSIVDTMARALSLIAQPANSRALERAWQAV
;
A
#
# COMPACT_ATOMS: atom_id res chain seq x y z
N VAL A 1 33.95 3.60 5.65
CA VAL A 1 32.47 3.71 5.74
C VAL A 1 31.82 3.54 4.36
N GLN A 2 32.48 3.89 3.24
CA GLN A 2 31.93 3.75 1.87
C GLN A 2 31.95 2.31 1.30
N ALA A 3 32.73 1.39 1.85
CA ALA A 3 32.86 0.01 1.35
C ALA A 3 31.67 -0.92 1.72
N LEU A 4 30.99 -0.66 2.81
CA LEU A 4 29.90 -1.52 3.29
C LEU A 4 28.66 -1.51 2.37
N PRO A 5 28.18 -0.35 1.86
CA PRO A 5 27.09 -0.34 0.90
C PRO A 5 27.40 -1.10 -0.39
N ALA A 6 28.60 -0.95 -0.93
CA ALA A 6 29.02 -1.65 -2.14
C ALA A 6 29.08 -3.17 -1.95
N LEU A 7 29.53 -3.65 -0.78
CA LEU A 7 29.55 -5.07 -0.44
C LEU A 7 28.12 -5.64 -0.33
N LEU A 8 27.21 -4.91 0.31
CA LEU A 8 25.81 -5.31 0.43
C LEU A 8 25.11 -5.40 -0.93
N VAL A 9 25.36 -4.43 -1.81
CA VAL A 9 24.85 -4.46 -3.20
C VAL A 9 25.37 -5.69 -3.96
N LYS A 10 26.68 -6.00 -3.83
CA LYS A 10 27.27 -7.16 -4.47
C LYS A 10 26.68 -8.49 -3.96
N ILE A 11 26.52 -8.62 -2.65
CA ILE A 11 25.87 -9.80 -2.02
C ILE A 11 24.42 -9.91 -2.49
N GLY A 12 23.67 -8.81 -2.48
CA GLY A 12 22.30 -8.77 -2.97
C GLY A 12 22.18 -9.20 -4.43
N ALA A 13 23.07 -8.71 -5.30
CA ALA A 13 23.10 -9.11 -6.70
C ALA A 13 23.40 -10.60 -6.89
N GLN A 14 24.31 -11.19 -6.09
CA GLN A 14 24.60 -12.62 -6.14
C GLN A 14 23.42 -13.48 -5.67
N ILE A 15 22.73 -13.06 -4.59
CA ILE A 15 21.53 -13.75 -4.10
C ILE A 15 20.43 -13.69 -5.16
N PHE A 16 20.22 -12.52 -5.76
CA PHE A 16 19.21 -12.33 -6.81
C PHE A 16 19.51 -13.18 -8.06
N ALA A 17 20.75 -13.23 -8.51
CA ALA A 17 21.13 -14.08 -9.63
C ALA A 17 20.90 -15.57 -9.33
N GLY A 18 21.21 -16.03 -8.11
CA GLY A 18 20.91 -17.39 -7.68
C GLY A 18 19.40 -17.68 -7.62
N TYR A 19 18.61 -16.73 -7.14
CA TYR A 19 17.15 -16.81 -7.15
C TYR A 19 16.60 -16.92 -8.58
N GLN A 20 17.02 -16.04 -9.49
CA GLN A 20 16.57 -16.07 -10.88
C GLN A 20 16.89 -17.40 -11.56
N SER A 21 18.13 -17.93 -11.39
CA SER A 21 18.50 -19.22 -11.92
C SER A 21 17.62 -20.36 -11.40
N LEU A 22 17.23 -20.32 -10.12
CA LEU A 22 16.34 -21.32 -9.53
C LEU A 22 14.93 -21.24 -10.12
N VAL A 23 14.39 -20.03 -10.27
CA VAL A 23 13.05 -19.76 -10.83
C VAL A 23 13.00 -20.22 -12.28
N GLU A 24 14.01 -19.87 -13.10
CA GLU A 24 14.14 -20.29 -14.50
C GLU A 24 14.22 -21.82 -14.61
N THR A 25 15.04 -22.47 -13.77
CA THR A 25 15.22 -23.93 -13.79
C THR A 25 13.90 -24.65 -13.40
N SER A 26 13.11 -24.07 -12.53
CA SER A 26 11.79 -24.60 -12.13
C SER A 26 10.67 -24.31 -13.14
N GLY A 27 10.94 -23.52 -14.18
CA GLY A 27 9.92 -23.06 -15.14
C GLY A 27 8.87 -22.16 -14.52
N SER A 28 9.21 -21.50 -13.41
CA SER A 28 8.32 -20.58 -12.69
C SER A 28 8.65 -19.13 -13.03
N ILE A 29 7.74 -18.22 -12.78
CA ILE A 29 7.92 -16.78 -12.85
C ILE A 29 7.29 -16.13 -11.63
N ASP A 30 7.87 -15.07 -11.10
CA ASP A 30 7.24 -14.24 -10.08
C ASP A 30 6.46 -13.06 -10.70
N PHE A 31 5.78 -12.27 -9.86
CA PHE A 31 4.97 -11.15 -10.32
C PHE A 31 5.82 -10.06 -11.00
N ASN A 32 7.03 -9.80 -10.51
CA ASN A 32 7.93 -8.83 -11.14
C ASN A 32 8.45 -9.34 -12.48
N ASP A 33 8.76 -10.64 -12.56
CA ASP A 33 9.13 -11.29 -13.81
C ASP A 33 8.03 -11.23 -14.85
N MET A 34 6.76 -11.39 -14.46
CA MET A 34 5.64 -11.26 -15.40
C MET A 34 5.62 -9.88 -16.06
N VAL A 35 5.75 -8.81 -15.26
CA VAL A 35 5.75 -7.44 -15.79
C VAL A 35 7.01 -7.18 -16.64
N ARG A 36 8.17 -7.60 -16.17
CA ARG A 36 9.46 -7.46 -16.89
C ARG A 36 9.44 -8.18 -18.25
N LEU A 37 8.94 -9.40 -18.28
CA LEU A 37 8.83 -10.19 -19.53
C LEU A 37 7.77 -9.59 -20.47
N ALA A 38 6.68 -9.02 -19.93
CA ALA A 38 5.70 -8.31 -20.73
C ALA A 38 6.30 -7.05 -21.37
N VAL A 39 7.10 -6.27 -20.62
CA VAL A 39 7.82 -5.10 -21.17
C VAL A 39 8.77 -5.56 -22.29
N ALA A 40 9.60 -6.57 -22.06
CA ALA A 40 10.52 -7.09 -23.07
C ALA A 40 9.77 -7.59 -24.33
N LEU A 41 8.64 -8.30 -24.16
CA LEU A 41 7.82 -8.74 -25.27
C LEU A 41 7.30 -7.56 -26.11
N LEU A 42 6.83 -6.51 -25.44
CA LEU A 42 6.33 -5.31 -26.12
C LEU A 42 7.46 -4.48 -26.77
N GLU A 43 8.70 -4.66 -26.32
CA GLU A 43 9.88 -4.08 -26.94
C GLU A 43 10.23 -4.71 -28.27
N ASP A 44 10.18 -6.04 -28.32
CA ASP A 44 10.65 -6.82 -29.45
C ASP A 44 9.55 -7.17 -30.50
N ALA A 45 8.27 -7.09 -30.11
CA ALA A 45 7.15 -7.57 -30.92
C ALA A 45 6.13 -6.45 -31.24
N GLU A 46 6.40 -5.67 -32.29
CA GLU A 46 5.54 -4.58 -32.76
C GLU A 46 4.14 -5.05 -33.12
N ASP A 47 4.01 -6.25 -33.74
CA ASP A 47 2.72 -6.85 -34.07
C ASP A 47 1.87 -7.16 -32.84
N VAL A 48 2.48 -7.48 -31.72
CA VAL A 48 1.78 -7.68 -30.44
C VAL A 48 1.25 -6.34 -29.93
N CYS A 49 2.06 -5.28 -29.95
CA CYS A 49 1.64 -3.94 -29.58
C CYS A 49 0.44 -3.48 -30.40
N GLU A 50 0.46 -3.63 -31.72
CA GLU A 50 -0.65 -3.27 -32.59
C GLU A 50 -1.93 -4.06 -32.29
N ARG A 51 -1.83 -5.38 -32.07
CA ARG A 51 -2.97 -6.21 -31.73
C ARG A 51 -3.59 -5.80 -30.38
N LEU A 52 -2.74 -5.49 -29.37
CA LEU A 52 -3.20 -5.05 -28.07
C LEU A 52 -3.83 -3.66 -28.15
N ALA A 53 -3.24 -2.72 -28.90
CA ALA A 53 -3.80 -1.39 -29.14
C ALA A 53 -5.19 -1.44 -29.82
N LYS A 54 -5.39 -2.37 -30.77
CA LYS A 54 -6.70 -2.61 -31.41
C LYS A 54 -7.71 -3.22 -30.43
N ARG A 55 -7.26 -4.11 -29.55
CA ARG A 55 -8.13 -4.78 -28.56
C ARG A 55 -8.50 -3.87 -27.40
N TRP A 56 -7.56 -3.06 -26.95
CA TRP A 56 -7.70 -2.12 -25.83
C TRP A 56 -7.31 -0.72 -26.27
N PRO A 57 -8.21 -0.03 -27.00
CA PRO A 57 -7.90 1.29 -27.56
C PRO A 57 -7.79 2.38 -26.49
N VAL A 58 -8.25 2.11 -25.27
CA VAL A 58 -8.14 3.00 -24.10
C VAL A 58 -7.63 2.18 -22.93
N VAL A 59 -6.66 2.70 -22.20
CA VAL A 59 -6.15 2.14 -20.95
C VAL A 59 -6.53 3.07 -19.80
N LEU A 60 -7.20 2.50 -18.81
CA LEU A 60 -7.58 3.18 -17.57
C LEU A 60 -6.72 2.63 -16.45
N GLU A 61 -6.00 3.51 -15.75
CA GLU A 61 -5.20 3.18 -14.59
C GLU A 61 -5.82 3.84 -13.36
N ASP A 62 -6.19 3.05 -12.37
CA ASP A 62 -6.67 3.50 -11.07
C ASP A 62 -5.54 3.41 -10.03
N GLU A 63 -5.60 4.22 -8.97
CA GLU A 63 -4.58 4.33 -7.91
C GLU A 63 -3.17 4.61 -8.49
N ALA A 64 -3.10 5.47 -9.51
CA ALA A 64 -1.86 5.73 -10.26
C ALA A 64 -0.70 6.29 -9.43
N GLN A 65 -0.95 6.78 -8.20
CA GLN A 65 0.08 7.19 -7.25
C GLN A 65 0.90 6.02 -6.68
N ASP A 66 0.39 4.79 -6.78
CA ASP A 66 1.05 3.57 -6.31
C ASP A 66 1.78 2.81 -7.44
N SER A 67 1.84 3.37 -8.64
CA SER A 67 2.55 2.79 -9.78
C SER A 67 4.07 2.69 -9.51
N VAL A 68 4.65 1.59 -9.99
CA VAL A 68 6.10 1.38 -9.98
C VAL A 68 6.68 1.67 -11.36
N PRO A 69 7.99 2.02 -11.48
CA PRO A 69 8.61 2.37 -12.77
C PRO A 69 8.39 1.33 -13.87
N LEU A 70 8.41 0.06 -13.53
CA LEU A 70 8.20 -1.03 -14.50
C LEU A 70 6.76 -1.10 -15.03
N GLN A 71 5.77 -0.77 -14.18
CA GLN A 71 4.37 -0.64 -14.61
C GLN A 71 4.16 0.59 -15.50
N GLU A 72 4.80 1.71 -15.15
CA GLU A 72 4.81 2.92 -15.97
C GLU A 72 5.32 2.62 -17.39
N GLU A 73 6.43 1.89 -17.49
CA GLU A 73 7.00 1.48 -18.77
C GLU A 73 6.06 0.57 -19.55
N LEU A 74 5.48 -0.44 -18.91
CA LEU A 74 4.50 -1.34 -19.53
C LEU A 74 3.31 -0.58 -20.11
N LEU A 75 2.69 0.29 -19.29
CA LEU A 75 1.50 1.05 -19.70
C LEU A 75 1.84 2.09 -20.76
N GLY A 76 3.01 2.72 -20.68
CA GLY A 76 3.51 3.63 -21.69
C GLY A 76 3.67 2.95 -23.06
N ARG A 77 4.19 1.72 -23.11
CA ARG A 77 4.32 0.93 -24.34
C ARG A 77 2.95 0.50 -24.90
N LEU A 78 2.05 0.03 -24.03
CA LEU A 78 0.68 -0.34 -24.43
C LEU A 78 -0.10 0.81 -25.05
N THR A 79 0.15 2.02 -24.60
CA THR A 79 -0.57 3.22 -25.02
C THR A 79 0.17 4.05 -26.08
N ALA A 80 1.39 3.67 -26.44
CA ALA A 80 2.23 4.44 -27.35
C ALA A 80 1.55 4.73 -28.71
N THR A 81 0.82 3.76 -29.25
CA THR A 81 0.11 3.88 -30.54
C THR A 81 -1.19 4.67 -30.42
N THR A 82 -1.99 4.39 -29.37
CA THR A 82 -3.33 4.98 -29.20
C THR A 82 -3.31 6.35 -28.56
N ARG A 83 -2.32 6.63 -27.71
CA ARG A 83 -2.21 7.80 -26.82
C ARG A 83 -3.42 8.00 -25.90
N ASN A 84 -4.21 6.96 -25.69
CA ASN A 84 -5.41 6.98 -24.85
C ASN A 84 -5.11 6.32 -23.48
N TRP A 85 -4.30 6.98 -22.69
CA TRP A 85 -3.99 6.56 -21.32
C TRP A 85 -4.61 7.54 -20.33
N ILE A 86 -5.58 7.05 -19.57
CA ILE A 86 -6.29 7.81 -18.54
C ILE A 86 -5.80 7.30 -17.18
N ARG A 87 -5.24 8.19 -16.40
CA ARG A 87 -4.74 7.90 -15.06
C ARG A 87 -5.59 8.59 -14.02
N VAL A 88 -6.08 7.82 -13.05
CA VAL A 88 -6.82 8.34 -11.90
C VAL A 88 -6.03 8.03 -10.64
N GLY A 89 -5.86 9.01 -9.78
CA GLY A 89 -5.09 8.85 -8.56
C GLY A 89 -4.97 10.14 -7.76
N ASP A 90 -4.57 10.02 -6.52
CA ASP A 90 -4.33 11.14 -5.63
C ASP A 90 -2.87 11.10 -5.13
N PRO A 91 -1.98 12.00 -5.60
CA PRO A 91 -0.59 12.03 -5.17
C PRO A 91 -0.40 12.18 -3.65
N ASN A 92 -1.43 12.66 -2.94
CA ASN A 92 -1.40 12.84 -1.50
C ASN A 92 -1.77 11.54 -0.73
N GLN A 93 -2.28 10.51 -1.42
CA GLN A 93 -2.64 9.21 -0.83
C GLN A 93 -1.55 8.15 -1.03
N SER A 94 -0.41 8.47 -1.60
CA SER A 94 0.69 7.51 -1.76
C SER A 94 1.31 7.16 -0.41
N ILE A 95 0.92 6.02 0.14
CA ILE A 95 1.41 5.49 1.43
C ILE A 95 2.32 4.29 1.26
N THR A 96 2.39 3.71 0.06
CA THR A 96 3.10 2.46 -0.22
C THR A 96 4.56 2.67 -0.60
N SER A 97 4.98 3.87 -1.00
CA SER A 97 6.34 4.20 -1.44
C SER A 97 7.45 3.86 -0.42
N THR A 98 7.12 3.78 0.87
CA THR A 98 8.08 3.38 1.93
C THR A 98 8.37 1.88 1.93
N PHE A 99 7.46 1.05 1.43
CA PHE A 99 7.51 -0.42 1.50
C PHE A 99 7.57 -1.10 0.14
N THR A 100 7.30 -0.36 -0.93
CA THR A 100 7.30 -0.82 -2.32
C THR A 100 8.19 0.07 -3.17
N SER A 101 8.35 -0.27 -4.45
CA SER A 101 9.01 0.58 -5.45
C SER A 101 8.06 1.63 -6.04
N ALA A 102 6.88 1.87 -5.42
CA ALA A 102 5.94 2.88 -5.87
C ALA A 102 6.57 4.28 -5.81
N ASP A 103 6.40 5.03 -6.87
CA ASP A 103 6.94 6.39 -6.98
C ASP A 103 5.82 7.38 -7.38
N PRO A 104 5.30 8.16 -6.41
CA PRO A 104 4.27 9.16 -6.68
C PRO A 104 4.73 10.26 -7.64
N GLN A 105 6.05 10.38 -7.90
CA GLN A 105 6.57 11.31 -8.89
C GLN A 105 6.17 10.91 -10.31
N LEU A 106 5.92 9.62 -10.59
CA LEU A 106 5.43 9.17 -11.89
C LEU A 106 4.11 9.82 -12.24
N LEU A 107 3.14 9.82 -11.31
CA LEU A 107 1.86 10.51 -11.53
C LEU A 107 2.04 12.03 -11.62
N ARG A 108 2.86 12.64 -10.75
CA ARG A 108 3.11 14.09 -10.78
C ARG A 108 3.73 14.52 -12.10
N SER A 109 4.78 13.82 -12.54
CA SER A 109 5.45 14.11 -13.82
C SER A 109 4.52 13.87 -15.01
N PHE A 110 3.59 12.92 -14.94
CA PHE A 110 2.59 12.72 -15.97
C PHE A 110 1.61 13.90 -16.07
N LEU A 111 1.17 14.43 -14.91
CA LEU A 111 0.29 15.62 -14.88
C LEU A 111 0.95 16.89 -15.41
N ASP A 112 2.29 16.99 -15.34
CA ASP A 112 3.05 18.14 -15.80
C ASP A 112 3.37 18.11 -17.32
N ARG A 113 2.93 17.07 -18.04
CA ARG A 113 3.19 16.92 -19.47
C ARG A 113 2.27 17.83 -20.30
N ASP A 114 2.80 18.43 -21.34
CA ASP A 114 2.04 19.31 -22.26
C ASP A 114 0.96 18.58 -23.08
N ASP A 115 1.12 17.26 -23.29
CA ASP A 115 0.20 16.43 -24.07
C ASP A 115 -0.87 15.75 -23.19
N VAL A 116 -0.95 16.06 -21.90
CA VAL A 116 -1.90 15.51 -20.94
C VAL A 116 -2.92 16.58 -20.53
N GLN A 117 -4.19 16.21 -20.61
CA GLN A 117 -5.28 17.02 -20.05
C GLN A 117 -5.48 16.63 -18.57
N ALA A 118 -5.00 17.46 -17.67
CA ALA A 118 -5.24 17.28 -16.23
C ALA A 118 -6.65 17.80 -15.88
N VAL A 119 -7.38 17.02 -15.09
CA VAL A 119 -8.70 17.37 -14.54
C VAL A 119 -8.68 17.11 -13.05
N ASP A 120 -8.92 18.15 -12.26
CA ASP A 120 -8.99 18.03 -10.80
C ASP A 120 -10.39 17.55 -10.38
N MET A 121 -10.45 16.46 -9.58
CA MET A 121 -11.67 15.95 -8.96
C MET A 121 -11.74 16.47 -7.52
N SER A 122 -12.09 17.73 -7.36
CA SER A 122 -12.08 18.43 -6.07
C SER A 122 -13.36 18.26 -5.24
N ILE A 123 -14.42 17.70 -5.80
CA ILE A 123 -15.70 17.49 -5.12
C ILE A 123 -15.80 16.04 -4.64
N SER A 124 -16.13 15.85 -3.36
CA SER A 124 -16.27 14.50 -2.77
C SER A 124 -17.54 14.37 -1.96
N GLY A 125 -18.41 13.44 -2.35
CA GLY A 125 -19.59 13.01 -1.58
C GLY A 125 -19.32 11.79 -0.67
N ARG A 126 -18.08 11.29 -0.60
CA ARG A 126 -17.75 10.07 0.17
C ARG A 126 -17.71 10.31 1.68
N SER A 127 -17.09 11.39 2.10
CA SER A 127 -16.78 11.67 3.51
C SER A 127 -17.66 12.80 4.06
N SER A 128 -17.88 12.83 5.37
CA SER A 128 -18.55 13.94 6.02
C SER A 128 -17.72 15.24 5.92
N ARG A 129 -18.37 16.37 6.09
CA ARG A 129 -17.71 17.69 6.02
C ARG A 129 -16.58 17.82 7.05
N THR A 130 -16.74 17.25 8.22
CA THR A 130 -15.70 17.25 9.27
C THR A 130 -14.44 16.49 8.83
N ILE A 131 -14.60 15.35 8.16
CA ILE A 131 -13.46 14.58 7.62
C ILE A 131 -12.78 15.33 6.47
N LEU A 132 -13.56 15.93 5.56
CA LEU A 132 -12.98 16.74 4.47
C LEU A 132 -12.19 17.93 5.01
N ASN A 133 -12.73 18.64 5.99
CA ASN A 133 -12.05 19.78 6.62
C ASN A 133 -10.74 19.34 7.29
N LEU A 134 -10.74 18.23 8.04
CA LEU A 134 -9.52 17.69 8.65
C LEU A 134 -8.45 17.34 7.60
N ALA A 135 -8.86 16.70 6.49
CA ALA A 135 -7.93 16.37 5.40
C ALA A 135 -7.33 17.63 4.77
N ASN A 136 -8.16 18.65 4.48
CA ASN A 136 -7.71 19.92 3.94
C ASN A 136 -6.79 20.68 4.91
N ASP A 137 -7.10 20.68 6.21
CA ASP A 137 -6.25 21.29 7.22
C ASP A 137 -4.91 20.59 7.35
N LEU A 138 -4.87 19.26 7.23
CA LEU A 138 -3.62 18.49 7.23
C LEU A 138 -2.74 18.82 6.02
N VAL A 139 -3.32 18.90 4.82
CA VAL A 139 -2.61 19.29 3.60
C VAL A 139 -2.04 20.69 3.76
N ARG A 140 -2.88 21.65 4.14
CA ARG A 140 -2.48 23.06 4.34
C ARG A 140 -1.38 23.19 5.38
N TRP A 141 -1.55 22.57 6.55
CA TRP A 141 -0.53 22.59 7.60
C TRP A 141 0.79 21.98 7.12
N THR A 142 0.74 20.88 6.36
CA THR A 142 1.94 20.24 5.85
C THR A 142 2.66 21.10 4.83
N CYS A 143 1.94 21.73 3.91
CA CYS A 143 2.52 22.59 2.88
C CYS A 143 3.07 23.91 3.46
N ASP A 144 2.39 24.49 4.45
CA ASP A 144 2.71 25.85 4.92
C ASP A 144 3.57 25.85 6.19
N ALA A 145 3.27 24.97 7.14
CA ALA A 145 3.73 25.06 8.52
C ALA A 145 4.55 23.87 9.03
N TYR A 146 4.72 22.79 8.23
CA TYR A 146 5.54 21.66 8.69
C TYR A 146 6.98 22.12 9.02
N PRO A 147 7.59 21.65 10.13
CA PRO A 147 8.91 22.16 10.56
C PRO A 147 10.03 22.02 9.53
N LEU A 148 10.04 20.93 8.75
CA LEU A 148 11.06 20.66 7.75
C LEU A 148 10.64 21.18 6.37
N GLN A 149 11.39 22.09 5.79
CA GLN A 149 11.13 22.66 4.47
C GLN A 149 11.07 21.60 3.36
N ALA A 150 11.93 20.57 3.42
CA ALA A 150 11.92 19.47 2.45
C ALA A 150 10.60 18.69 2.42
N ILE A 151 9.92 18.61 3.56
CA ILE A 151 8.57 18.00 3.66
C ILE A 151 7.53 18.94 3.08
N ARG A 152 7.54 20.23 3.45
CA ARG A 152 6.59 21.22 2.89
C ARG A 152 6.57 21.24 1.38
N SER A 153 7.74 21.13 0.74
CA SER A 153 7.86 21.25 -0.71
C SER A 153 7.59 19.96 -1.48
N ARG A 154 7.49 18.80 -0.81
CA ARG A 154 7.46 17.50 -1.50
C ARG A 154 6.40 16.52 -1.02
N ALA A 155 5.94 16.65 0.23
CA ALA A 155 5.07 15.63 0.82
C ALA A 155 3.70 15.62 0.15
N PHE A 156 3.07 16.78 0.07
CA PHE A 156 1.74 16.90 -0.52
C PHE A 156 1.75 17.88 -1.72
N ARG A 157 0.86 17.61 -2.68
CA ARG A 157 0.38 18.62 -3.62
C ARG A 157 -0.63 19.48 -2.89
N ASP A 158 -0.53 20.80 -3.03
CA ASP A 158 -1.52 21.72 -2.49
C ASP A 158 -2.83 21.55 -3.27
N GLN A 159 -3.79 20.89 -2.62
CA GLN A 159 -5.13 20.64 -3.16
C GLN A 159 -6.14 20.69 -2.02
N SER A 160 -7.37 21.05 -2.35
CA SER A 160 -8.46 21.14 -1.40
C SER A 160 -9.68 20.41 -1.94
N MET A 161 -10.33 19.62 -1.07
CA MET A 161 -11.56 18.91 -1.39
C MET A 161 -12.78 19.66 -0.85
N MET A 162 -13.81 19.75 -1.68
CA MET A 162 -15.08 20.39 -1.34
C MET A 162 -16.18 19.33 -1.19
N PRO A 163 -17.16 19.57 -0.31
CA PRO A 163 -18.35 18.74 -0.26
C PRO A 163 -19.19 18.93 -1.53
N THR A 164 -20.07 17.96 -1.79
CA THR A 164 -21.07 18.07 -2.84
C THR A 164 -22.09 19.20 -2.57
N GLU A 165 -22.68 19.73 -3.63
CA GLU A 165 -23.73 20.72 -3.53
C GLU A 165 -25.05 20.10 -3.05
N GLU A 166 -25.97 20.95 -2.60
CA GLU A 166 -27.32 20.52 -2.21
C GLU A 166 -28.06 19.97 -3.44
N GLY A 167 -28.63 18.78 -3.31
CA GLY A 167 -29.33 18.08 -4.38
C GLY A 167 -28.46 17.15 -5.21
N ASP A 168 -27.16 17.06 -4.94
CA ASP A 168 -26.29 16.06 -5.56
C ASP A 168 -26.78 14.64 -5.20
N PRO A 169 -26.86 13.71 -6.16
CA PRO A 169 -27.27 12.33 -5.88
C PRO A 169 -26.31 11.59 -4.92
N GLN A 170 -25.09 12.05 -4.79
CA GLN A 170 -24.11 11.52 -3.82
C GLN A 170 -23.82 12.55 -2.73
N THR A 171 -24.81 12.83 -1.87
CA THR A 171 -24.65 13.75 -0.77
C THR A 171 -23.64 13.26 0.27
N ASN A 172 -22.91 14.21 0.87
CA ASN A 172 -21.99 13.87 1.97
C ASN A 172 -22.76 13.29 3.16
N PRO A 173 -22.21 12.26 3.83
CA PRO A 173 -22.72 11.77 5.09
C PRO A 173 -22.80 12.89 6.13
N VAL A 174 -23.86 12.86 6.94
CA VAL A 174 -24.02 13.79 8.06
C VAL A 174 -23.16 13.31 9.22
N ASP A 175 -22.48 14.23 9.89
CA ASP A 175 -21.79 13.91 11.14
C ASP A 175 -22.81 13.49 12.21
N GLY A 176 -22.52 12.39 12.93
CA GLY A 176 -23.39 11.93 14.02
C GLY A 176 -23.26 12.79 15.29
N ASP A 177 -24.04 12.46 16.32
CA ASP A 177 -24.07 13.18 17.61
C ASP A 177 -22.75 13.08 18.41
N GLY A 178 -21.84 12.22 18.02
CA GLY A 178 -20.54 12.03 18.65
C GLY A 178 -19.38 12.69 17.87
N PRO A 179 -18.15 12.62 18.39
CA PRO A 179 -16.98 13.12 17.69
C PRO A 179 -16.74 12.27 16.42
N CYS A 180 -16.79 12.91 15.25
CA CYS A 180 -16.53 12.31 13.95
C CYS A 180 -15.08 11.79 13.85
N VAL A 181 -14.15 12.50 14.49
CA VAL A 181 -12.74 12.11 14.58
C VAL A 181 -12.32 12.10 16.04
N LEU A 182 -11.72 10.99 16.46
CA LEU A 182 -11.22 10.83 17.81
C LEU A 182 -9.71 10.55 17.76
N PHE A 183 -8.93 11.47 18.34
CA PHE A 183 -7.50 11.30 18.53
C PHE A 183 -7.21 10.84 19.96
N ARG A 184 -6.47 9.72 20.10
CA ARG A 184 -6.07 9.19 21.39
C ARG A 184 -4.58 8.89 21.42
N ARG A 185 -3.98 9.04 22.61
CA ARG A 185 -2.59 8.72 22.87
C ARG A 185 -2.54 7.71 24.01
N PHE A 186 -1.74 6.66 23.84
CA PHE A 186 -1.53 5.60 24.83
C PHE A 186 -0.05 5.53 25.19
N GLU A 187 0.25 5.08 26.40
CA GLU A 187 1.63 4.84 26.83
C GLU A 187 2.15 3.52 26.27
N HIS A 188 1.28 2.52 26.17
CA HIS A 188 1.63 1.19 25.72
C HIS A 188 0.78 0.74 24.52
N ARG A 189 1.44 0.09 23.58
CA ARG A 189 0.79 -0.43 22.36
C ARG A 189 -0.38 -1.37 22.64
N HIS A 190 -0.30 -2.23 23.66
CA HIS A 190 -1.37 -3.17 23.97
C HIS A 190 -2.66 -2.46 24.42
N GLU A 191 -2.55 -1.30 25.07
CA GLU A 191 -3.71 -0.48 25.48
C GLU A 191 -4.38 0.13 24.25
N GLU A 192 -3.58 0.62 23.29
CA GLU A 192 -4.08 1.13 22.01
C GLU A 192 -4.86 0.04 21.24
N LEU A 193 -4.29 -1.15 21.10
CA LEU A 193 -4.91 -2.26 20.38
C LEU A 193 -6.20 -2.74 21.08
N LEU A 194 -6.19 -2.79 22.40
CA LEU A 194 -7.36 -3.18 23.19
C LEU A 194 -8.47 -2.12 23.11
N ASP A 195 -8.15 -0.82 23.19
CA ASP A 195 -9.13 0.26 23.05
C ASP A 195 -9.75 0.24 21.65
N ALA A 196 -8.94 0.13 20.59
CA ALA A 196 -9.41 0.05 19.20
C ALA A 196 -10.34 -1.15 18.99
N SER A 197 -9.93 -2.34 19.44
CA SER A 197 -10.73 -3.57 19.33
C SER A 197 -12.04 -3.49 20.11
N THR A 198 -12.00 -2.95 21.34
CA THR A 198 -13.19 -2.79 22.18
C THR A 198 -14.19 -1.80 21.58
N ARG A 199 -13.70 -0.70 21.01
CA ARG A 199 -14.55 0.29 20.33
C ARG A 199 -15.19 -0.29 19.09
N ALA A 200 -14.43 -0.99 18.26
CA ALA A 200 -14.95 -1.65 17.08
C ALA A 200 -16.04 -2.67 17.45
N ALA A 201 -15.79 -3.48 18.50
CA ALA A 201 -16.77 -4.45 19.00
C ALA A 201 -18.07 -3.76 19.47
N ARG A 202 -17.96 -2.70 20.25
CA ARG A 202 -19.13 -1.94 20.74
C ARG A 202 -19.91 -1.30 19.59
N PHE A 203 -19.21 -0.68 18.65
CA PHE A 203 -19.83 -0.04 17.49
C PHE A 203 -20.56 -1.06 16.62
N SER A 204 -19.93 -2.17 16.29
CA SER A 204 -20.55 -3.26 15.51
C SER A 204 -21.80 -3.83 16.19
N THR A 205 -21.81 -3.94 17.54
CA THR A 205 -22.98 -4.39 18.30
C THR A 205 -24.11 -3.37 18.28
N SER A 206 -23.80 -2.08 18.37
CA SER A 206 -24.80 -1.00 18.38
C SER A 206 -25.31 -0.61 16.99
N HIS A 207 -24.56 -0.96 15.93
CA HIS A 207 -24.87 -0.63 14.54
C HIS A 207 -24.71 -1.87 13.65
N PRO A 208 -25.63 -2.84 13.71
CA PRO A 208 -25.48 -4.13 13.02
C PRO A 208 -25.45 -4.02 11.49
N ASP A 209 -26.02 -2.92 10.94
CA ASP A 209 -26.05 -2.66 9.49
C ASP A 209 -24.80 -1.89 8.99
N ALA A 210 -23.92 -1.46 9.92
CA ALA A 210 -22.70 -0.74 9.57
C ALA A 210 -21.48 -1.66 9.56
N THR A 211 -20.49 -1.31 8.74
CA THR A 211 -19.20 -1.98 8.70
C THR A 211 -18.14 -1.19 9.46
N VAL A 212 -17.23 -1.88 10.14
CA VAL A 212 -16.09 -1.29 10.85
C VAL A 212 -14.81 -1.89 10.33
N ALA A 213 -13.83 -1.05 10.05
CA ALA A 213 -12.48 -1.49 9.69
C ALA A 213 -11.47 -1.01 10.73
N ILE A 214 -10.58 -1.91 11.15
CA ILE A 214 -9.39 -1.56 11.94
C ILE A 214 -8.19 -1.64 11.00
N LEU A 215 -7.60 -0.49 10.67
CA LEU A 215 -6.42 -0.40 9.84
C LEU A 215 -5.16 -0.42 10.71
N VAL A 216 -4.19 -1.21 10.32
CA VAL A 216 -2.94 -1.37 11.07
C VAL A 216 -1.73 -1.23 10.15
N PRO A 217 -0.63 -0.59 10.59
CA PRO A 217 0.54 -0.36 9.75
C PRO A 217 1.37 -1.61 9.48
N THR A 218 1.19 -2.68 10.26
CA THR A 218 1.96 -3.92 10.10
C THR A 218 1.09 -5.16 10.33
N ASN A 219 1.41 -6.25 9.64
CA ASN A 219 0.73 -7.54 9.85
C ASN A 219 0.83 -8.03 11.30
N LYS A 220 1.94 -7.76 12.00
CA LYS A 220 2.10 -8.12 13.41
C LYS A 220 1.02 -7.47 14.28
N MET A 221 0.81 -6.16 14.11
CA MET A 221 -0.28 -5.46 14.82
C MET A 221 -1.66 -6.01 14.43
N GLY A 222 -1.83 -6.38 13.16
CA GLY A 222 -3.07 -7.00 12.68
C GLY A 222 -3.38 -8.31 13.40
N PHE A 223 -2.37 -9.16 13.64
CA PHE A 223 -2.58 -10.41 14.41
C PHE A 223 -2.90 -10.13 15.88
N ASP A 224 -2.24 -9.15 16.49
CA ASP A 224 -2.53 -8.76 17.88
C ASP A 224 -3.99 -8.25 18.00
N VAL A 225 -4.46 -7.44 17.02
CA VAL A 225 -5.87 -6.98 16.93
C VAL A 225 -6.82 -8.16 16.71
N ALA A 226 -6.49 -9.07 15.80
CA ALA A 226 -7.30 -10.25 15.51
C ALA A 226 -7.47 -11.12 16.76
N ASP A 227 -6.40 -11.31 17.54
CA ASP A 227 -6.47 -12.02 18.81
C ASP A 227 -7.34 -11.30 19.84
N ALA A 228 -7.22 -9.98 19.96
CA ALA A 228 -8.08 -9.18 20.83
C ALA A 228 -9.58 -9.30 20.44
N LEU A 229 -9.90 -9.23 19.14
CA LEU A 229 -11.28 -9.39 18.66
C LEU A 229 -11.82 -10.81 18.92
N ARG A 230 -11.00 -11.86 18.77
CA ARG A 230 -11.39 -13.24 19.13
C ARG A 230 -11.71 -13.37 20.62
N HIS A 231 -10.88 -12.79 21.48
CA HIS A 231 -11.12 -12.78 22.93
C HIS A 231 -12.39 -12.01 23.31
N LEU A 232 -12.77 -10.99 22.54
CA LEU A 232 -14.02 -10.26 22.71
C LEU A 232 -15.23 -10.98 22.09
N GLY A 233 -15.04 -12.12 21.44
CA GLY A 233 -16.12 -12.89 20.81
C GLY A 233 -16.71 -12.23 19.56
N VAL A 234 -15.97 -11.32 18.91
CA VAL A 234 -16.42 -10.60 17.70
C VAL A 234 -16.13 -11.44 16.46
N VAL A 235 -17.11 -11.57 15.58
CA VAL A 235 -16.91 -12.13 14.23
C VAL A 235 -16.35 -11.05 13.33
N PHE A 236 -15.24 -11.33 12.65
CA PHE A 236 -14.56 -10.37 11.76
C PHE A 236 -13.93 -11.09 10.57
N ASP A 237 -13.64 -10.34 9.50
CA ASP A 237 -12.90 -10.78 8.32
C ASP A 237 -11.45 -10.31 8.42
N GLU A 238 -10.50 -11.25 8.40
CA GLU A 238 -9.06 -10.97 8.51
C GLU A 238 -8.46 -10.79 7.12
N ARG A 239 -8.14 -9.54 6.74
CA ARG A 239 -7.55 -9.12 5.46
C ARG A 239 -6.05 -8.87 5.55
N LEU A 240 -5.30 -9.76 6.20
CA LEU A 240 -3.85 -9.64 6.32
C LEU A 240 -3.12 -10.37 5.17
N GLN A 241 -1.95 -9.88 4.77
CA GLN A 241 -1.19 -10.42 3.62
C GLN A 241 -0.69 -11.85 3.82
N SER A 242 -0.67 -12.37 5.05
CA SER A 242 -0.27 -13.76 5.33
C SER A 242 -1.18 -14.40 6.34
N SER A 243 -1.56 -15.65 6.12
CA SER A 243 -2.32 -16.41 7.12
C SER A 243 -1.45 -16.73 8.34
N ARG A 244 -2.09 -16.91 9.51
CA ARG A 244 -1.42 -17.35 10.75
C ARG A 244 -0.65 -18.66 10.56
N ASN A 245 -1.24 -19.60 9.80
CA ASN A 245 -0.61 -20.91 9.51
C ASN A 245 0.66 -20.75 8.66
N ALA A 246 0.64 -19.91 7.62
CA ALA A 246 1.83 -19.65 6.81
C ALA A 246 2.98 -19.04 7.64
N ARG A 247 2.66 -18.15 8.56
CA ARG A 247 3.66 -17.56 9.46
C ARG A 247 4.20 -18.55 10.48
N SER A 248 3.34 -19.38 11.07
CA SER A 248 3.79 -20.43 12.01
C SER A 248 4.79 -21.36 11.33
N ILE A 249 4.51 -21.77 10.09
CA ILE A 249 5.42 -22.61 9.30
C ILE A 249 6.75 -21.87 9.04
N VAL A 250 6.70 -20.64 8.58
CA VAL A 250 7.92 -19.82 8.31
C VAL A 250 8.73 -19.58 9.58
N ASP A 251 8.08 -19.28 10.72
CA ASP A 251 8.76 -19.06 11.99
C ASP A 251 9.42 -20.36 12.51
N THR A 252 8.72 -21.49 12.39
CA THR A 252 9.27 -22.82 12.73
C THR A 252 10.47 -23.15 11.86
N MET A 253 10.38 -22.92 10.54
CA MET A 253 11.49 -23.13 9.62
C MET A 253 12.68 -22.19 9.93
N ALA A 254 12.42 -20.92 10.20
CA ALA A 254 13.46 -19.95 10.55
C ALA A 254 14.19 -20.33 11.84
N ARG A 255 13.48 -20.82 12.86
CA ARG A 255 14.05 -21.33 14.11
C ARG A 255 14.89 -22.59 13.87
N ALA A 256 14.40 -23.52 13.07
CA ALA A 256 15.15 -24.72 12.69
C ALA A 256 16.44 -24.38 11.92
N LEU A 257 16.37 -23.50 10.95
CA LEU A 257 17.52 -23.01 10.18
C LEU A 257 18.53 -22.26 11.07
N SER A 258 18.05 -21.45 12.04
CA SER A 258 18.89 -20.78 13.02
C SER A 258 19.66 -21.77 13.90
N LEU A 259 19.02 -22.88 14.29
CA LEU A 259 19.68 -23.94 15.06
C LEU A 259 20.75 -24.66 14.19
N ILE A 260 20.43 -24.97 12.93
CA ILE A 260 21.38 -25.59 12.00
C ILE A 260 22.60 -24.69 11.77
N ALA A 261 22.37 -23.37 11.61
CA ALA A 261 23.43 -22.37 11.41
C ALA A 261 24.29 -22.16 12.66
N GLN A 262 23.73 -22.38 13.85
CA GLN A 262 24.40 -22.14 15.14
C GLN A 262 24.17 -23.31 16.12
N PRO A 263 24.66 -24.54 15.83
CA PRO A 263 24.32 -25.72 16.59
C PRO A 263 24.81 -25.72 18.06
N ALA A 264 25.80 -24.91 18.37
CA ALA A 264 26.31 -24.74 19.73
C ALA A 264 25.59 -23.64 20.57
N ASN A 265 24.59 -22.96 19.97
CA ASN A 265 23.85 -21.89 20.63
C ASN A 265 22.64 -22.45 21.38
N SER A 266 22.74 -22.54 22.71
CA SER A 266 21.67 -23.07 23.57
C SER A 266 20.35 -22.29 23.46
N ARG A 267 20.41 -20.96 23.20
CA ARG A 267 19.21 -20.15 22.98
C ARG A 267 18.55 -20.43 21.61
N ALA A 268 19.31 -20.83 20.60
CA ALA A 268 18.76 -21.27 19.32
C ALA A 268 18.04 -22.62 19.47
N LEU A 269 18.62 -23.54 20.26
CA LEU A 269 18.02 -24.82 20.58
C LEU A 269 16.69 -24.65 21.35
N GLU A 270 16.68 -23.83 22.39
CA GLU A 270 15.49 -23.54 23.19
C GLU A 270 14.36 -22.95 22.33
N ARG A 271 14.66 -21.97 21.48
CA ARG A 271 13.68 -21.37 20.57
C ARG A 271 13.15 -22.34 19.51
N ALA A 272 14.00 -23.23 19.01
CA ALA A 272 13.56 -24.27 18.07
C ALA A 272 12.66 -25.30 18.76
N TRP A 273 12.97 -25.69 19.99
CA TRP A 273 12.15 -26.61 20.79
C TRP A 273 10.77 -26.04 21.15
N GLN A 274 10.67 -24.74 21.42
CA GLN A 274 9.39 -24.06 21.71
C GLN A 274 8.47 -23.90 20.46
N ALA A 275 8.97 -24.21 19.27
CA ALA A 275 8.22 -24.10 18.01
C ALA A 275 7.60 -25.41 17.52
N VAL A 276 7.91 -26.54 18.18
CA VAL A 276 7.35 -27.87 17.95
C VAL A 276 6.25 -28.16 18.96
#